data_42b0bc9b5d1126d74f2617c659ef6f9e
#
_entry.id   42b0bc9b5d1126d74f2617c659ef6f9e
#
_cell.length_a   1.000
_cell.length_b   1.000
_cell.length_c   1.000
_cell.angle_alpha   90.00
_cell.angle_beta   90.00
_cell.angle_gamma   90.00
#
_symmetry.space_group_name_H-M   'P 1'
#
loop_
_entity.id
_entity.type
_entity.pdbx_description
1 polymer ?
#
loop_
_entity_poly.entity_id
_entity_poly.type
_entity_poly.pdbx_seq_one_letter_code
_entity_poly.pdbx_strand_id
1 'polypeptide(L)'
;MKKQVLFLMVIGILFSCSNDDENQPQTIDMRINHYQNTGIGEGLFLTLLVQENNNIGSDSWTKFYNSIEGFNYQPGFIYNIKVIVEQVDNPPADGSSLKYTLQEIKSTQEVNYETPFDIDLKINGQSFITTTSGYELLDQIEIDCNNLCDELDTKLQNQDFVIGTFKRLQSNEIQLIELE
;
A
#
# COMPACT_ATOMS: atom_id res chain seq x y z
N MET A 1 25.45 -69.27 36.17
CA MET A 1 25.26 -67.80 36.25
C MET A 1 25.34 -67.26 34.81
N LYS A 2 24.20 -66.96 34.16
CA LYS A 2 24.12 -66.44 32.77
C LYS A 2 23.87 -64.95 32.87
N LYS A 3 24.85 -64.14 32.41
CA LYS A 3 24.72 -62.67 32.28
C LYS A 3 23.94 -62.41 30.97
N GLN A 4 22.72 -61.87 31.07
CA GLN A 4 22.01 -61.29 29.96
C GLN A 4 22.50 -59.86 29.77
N VAL A 5 23.04 -59.55 28.60
CA VAL A 5 23.38 -58.22 28.12
C VAL A 5 22.15 -57.65 27.40
N LEU A 6 21.50 -56.64 28.01
CA LEU A 6 20.38 -55.94 27.42
C LEU A 6 20.92 -54.86 26.45
N PHE A 7 20.71 -55.05 25.16
CA PHE A 7 21.10 -54.11 24.11
C PHE A 7 19.98 -53.09 23.93
N LEU A 8 20.21 -51.90 24.48
CA LEU A 8 19.28 -50.78 24.36
C LEU A 8 19.46 -50.11 22.97
N MET A 9 18.53 -50.37 22.06
CA MET A 9 18.48 -49.79 20.71
C MET A 9 17.88 -48.39 20.83
N VAL A 10 18.73 -47.36 20.79
CA VAL A 10 18.30 -45.95 20.75
C VAL A 10 17.87 -45.64 19.32
N ILE A 11 16.56 -45.57 19.09
CA ILE A 11 15.98 -45.10 17.83
C ILE A 11 16.09 -43.56 17.82
N GLY A 12 17.10 -43.05 17.10
CA GLY A 12 17.22 -41.64 16.81
C GLY A 12 16.11 -41.19 15.83
N ILE A 13 15.15 -40.46 16.35
CA ILE A 13 14.15 -39.78 15.49
C ILE A 13 14.85 -38.59 14.86
N LEU A 14 15.22 -38.71 13.59
CA LEU A 14 15.66 -37.60 12.76
C LEU A 14 14.42 -36.75 12.48
N PHE A 15 14.24 -35.67 13.21
CA PHE A 15 13.38 -34.57 12.77
C PHE A 15 14.06 -33.94 11.54
N SER A 16 13.64 -34.39 10.37
CA SER A 16 13.90 -33.65 9.13
C SER A 16 13.11 -32.35 9.24
N CYS A 17 13.79 -31.24 9.53
CA CYS A 17 13.27 -29.92 9.17
C CYS A 17 13.20 -29.93 7.65
N SER A 18 11.98 -30.01 7.10
CA SER A 18 11.75 -29.56 5.73
C SER A 18 12.11 -28.09 5.70
N ASN A 19 13.09 -27.71 4.90
CA ASN A 19 13.23 -26.33 4.47
C ASN A 19 11.93 -26.01 3.76
N ASP A 20 11.11 -25.15 4.37
CA ASP A 20 9.98 -24.54 3.68
C ASP A 20 10.59 -23.82 2.49
N ASP A 21 10.24 -24.25 1.28
CA ASP A 21 10.68 -23.62 0.04
C ASP A 21 10.22 -22.17 0.08
N GLU A 22 11.17 -21.24 0.21
CA GLU A 22 10.91 -19.78 0.23
C GLU A 22 10.16 -19.29 -1.04
N ASN A 23 10.05 -20.13 -2.05
CA ASN A 23 9.41 -19.86 -3.35
C ASN A 23 7.95 -20.35 -3.46
N GLN A 24 7.34 -20.85 -2.39
CA GLN A 24 5.92 -21.26 -2.47
C GLN A 24 5.00 -20.04 -2.45
N PRO A 25 3.98 -20.01 -3.33
CA PRO A 25 2.96 -18.95 -3.30
C PRO A 25 2.34 -18.84 -1.91
N GLN A 26 2.32 -17.63 -1.38
CA GLN A 26 1.70 -17.34 -0.10
C GLN A 26 0.39 -16.61 -0.31
N THR A 27 -0.58 -16.89 0.54
CA THR A 27 -1.84 -16.16 0.55
C THR A 27 -1.86 -15.22 1.75
N ILE A 28 -2.09 -13.93 1.49
CA ILE A 28 -2.22 -12.91 2.53
C ILE A 28 -3.59 -12.25 2.50
N ASP A 29 -4.03 -11.81 3.65
CA ASP A 29 -5.17 -10.90 3.78
C ASP A 29 -4.65 -9.46 3.69
N MET A 30 -5.34 -8.63 2.90
CA MET A 30 -4.97 -7.23 2.70
C MET A 30 -6.21 -6.34 2.82
N ARG A 31 -6.08 -5.25 3.57
CA ARG A 31 -7.06 -4.17 3.63
C ARG A 31 -6.50 -2.97 2.90
N ILE A 32 -7.28 -2.41 1.97
CA ILE A 32 -6.88 -1.26 1.13
C ILE A 32 -7.75 -0.07 1.51
N ASN A 33 -7.11 1.09 1.69
CA ASN A 33 -7.77 2.32 2.09
C ASN A 33 -8.58 2.95 0.95
N HIS A 34 -9.50 3.84 1.30
CA HIS A 34 -10.43 4.50 0.37
C HIS A 34 -9.81 5.63 -0.45
N TYR A 35 -8.55 5.99 -0.18
CA TYR A 35 -7.77 6.98 -0.93
C TYR A 35 -6.35 6.47 -1.16
N GLN A 36 -5.69 7.04 -2.16
CA GLN A 36 -4.28 6.80 -2.44
C GLN A 36 -3.44 7.94 -1.84
N ASN A 37 -2.20 7.63 -1.47
CA ASN A 37 -1.23 8.64 -1.10
C ASN A 37 -0.11 8.67 -2.15
N THR A 38 0.72 9.70 -2.12
CA THR A 38 1.88 9.84 -3.00
C THR A 38 3.08 9.08 -2.45
N GLY A 39 4.00 8.74 -3.33
CA GLY A 39 5.23 8.08 -2.94
C GLY A 39 6.35 8.31 -3.95
N ILE A 40 7.58 8.24 -3.47
CA ILE A 40 8.80 8.35 -4.27
C ILE A 40 9.42 6.95 -4.40
N GLY A 41 9.66 6.53 -5.64
CA GLY A 41 10.43 5.34 -5.98
C GLY A 41 11.39 5.72 -7.10
N GLU A 42 11.40 5.01 -8.23
CA GLU A 42 12.11 5.43 -9.44
C GLU A 42 11.48 6.66 -10.11
N GLY A 43 10.31 7.05 -9.66
CA GLY A 43 9.55 8.21 -10.08
C GLY A 43 8.60 8.64 -8.96
N LEU A 44 7.66 9.49 -9.32
CA LEU A 44 6.57 9.92 -8.44
C LEU A 44 5.34 9.06 -8.73
N PHE A 45 4.72 8.51 -7.71
CA PHE A 45 3.61 7.56 -7.84
C PHE A 45 2.43 7.93 -6.95
N LEU A 46 1.23 7.54 -7.39
CA LEU A 46 0.12 7.29 -6.48
C LEU A 46 0.23 5.85 -5.97
N THR A 47 0.29 5.70 -4.66
CA THR A 47 0.41 4.40 -3.98
C THR A 47 -0.90 4.03 -3.32
N LEU A 48 -1.24 2.76 -3.29
CA LEU A 48 -2.27 2.28 -2.38
C LEU A 48 -1.77 2.39 -0.94
N LEU A 49 -2.68 2.60 -0.01
CA LEU A 49 -2.43 2.47 1.42
C LEU A 49 -3.01 1.14 1.89
N VAL A 50 -2.17 0.28 2.44
CA VAL A 50 -2.56 -1.08 2.80
C VAL A 50 -2.27 -1.43 4.26
N GLN A 51 -3.01 -2.39 4.76
CA GLN A 51 -2.74 -3.13 5.98
C GLN A 51 -2.76 -4.61 5.64
N GLU A 52 -1.77 -5.36 6.12
CA GLU A 52 -1.63 -6.78 5.80
C GLU A 52 -1.75 -7.65 7.04
N ASN A 53 -2.42 -8.78 6.91
CA ASN A 53 -2.53 -9.84 7.92
C ASN A 53 -2.87 -9.30 9.33
N ASN A 54 -1.97 -9.46 10.29
CA ASN A 54 -2.17 -9.05 11.69
C ASN A 54 -2.21 -7.52 11.90
N ASN A 55 -1.82 -6.72 10.90
CA ASN A 55 -1.90 -5.27 10.96
C ASN A 55 -3.27 -4.73 10.54
N ILE A 56 -4.16 -5.59 10.04
CA ILE A 56 -5.51 -5.18 9.63
C ILE A 56 -6.29 -4.70 10.87
N GLY A 57 -6.78 -3.45 10.79
CA GLY A 57 -7.51 -2.79 11.87
C GLY A 57 -6.63 -1.95 12.80
N SER A 58 -5.32 -1.83 12.53
CA SER A 58 -4.45 -0.86 13.21
C SER A 58 -4.71 0.57 12.73
N ASP A 59 -4.14 1.55 13.44
CA ASP A 59 -4.23 2.97 13.05
C ASP A 59 -3.25 3.34 11.92
N SER A 60 -2.26 2.48 11.65
CA SER A 60 -1.20 2.75 10.66
C SER A 60 -1.48 2.10 9.32
N TRP A 61 -1.13 2.81 8.25
CA TRP A 61 -1.20 2.37 6.87
C TRP A 61 0.18 2.38 6.23
N THR A 62 0.46 1.41 5.38
CA THR A 62 1.73 1.30 4.65
C THR A 62 1.51 1.64 3.19
N LYS A 63 2.40 2.44 2.60
CA LYS A 63 2.40 2.72 1.16
C LYS A 63 2.77 1.46 0.38
N PHE A 64 1.93 1.08 -0.57
CA PHE A 64 2.09 -0.11 -1.40
C PHE A 64 2.37 0.32 -2.83
N TYR A 65 3.59 0.05 -3.30
CA TYR A 65 4.09 0.51 -4.60
C TYR A 65 3.85 -0.49 -5.74
N ASN A 66 3.41 -1.71 -5.41
CA ASN A 66 3.14 -2.73 -6.43
C ASN A 66 1.73 -2.62 -6.98
N SER A 67 1.48 -3.26 -8.10
CA SER A 67 0.13 -3.51 -8.60
C SER A 67 -0.38 -4.87 -8.10
N ILE A 68 -1.70 -5.00 -7.99
CA ILE A 68 -2.37 -6.27 -7.69
C ILE A 68 -3.08 -6.69 -8.97
N GLU A 69 -2.57 -7.74 -9.63
CA GLU A 69 -3.16 -8.24 -10.87
C GLU A 69 -4.60 -8.71 -10.63
N GLY A 70 -5.51 -8.29 -11.51
CA GLY A 70 -6.95 -8.61 -11.39
C GLY A 70 -7.73 -7.74 -10.41
N PHE A 71 -7.08 -6.80 -9.71
CA PHE A 71 -7.77 -5.86 -8.83
C PHE A 71 -7.92 -4.49 -9.48
N ASN A 72 -9.17 -4.02 -9.54
CA ASN A 72 -9.50 -2.68 -10.04
C ASN A 72 -9.88 -1.78 -8.86
N TYR A 73 -8.94 -0.96 -8.41
CA TYR A 73 -9.14 -0.01 -7.33
C TYR A 73 -10.09 1.12 -7.74
N GLN A 74 -11.03 1.46 -6.86
CA GLN A 74 -11.89 2.62 -7.00
C GLN A 74 -11.80 3.48 -5.73
N PRO A 75 -11.47 4.78 -5.85
CA PRO A 75 -11.46 5.70 -4.71
C PRO A 75 -12.82 5.76 -4.01
N GLY A 76 -12.78 5.94 -2.68
CA GLY A 76 -13.97 6.03 -1.85
C GLY A 76 -14.44 4.73 -1.25
N PHE A 77 -13.75 3.63 -1.50
CA PHE A 77 -14.08 2.34 -0.92
C PHE A 77 -12.90 1.75 -0.15
N ILE A 78 -13.18 1.23 1.03
CA ILE A 78 -12.25 0.34 1.74
C ILE A 78 -12.52 -1.08 1.26
N TYR A 79 -11.45 -1.77 0.86
CA TYR A 79 -11.51 -3.16 0.44
C TYR A 79 -10.83 -4.07 1.45
N ASN A 80 -11.45 -5.22 1.75
CA ASN A 80 -10.76 -6.34 2.36
C ASN A 80 -10.67 -7.44 1.30
N ILE A 81 -9.46 -7.79 0.92
CA ILE A 81 -9.17 -8.73 -0.16
C ILE A 81 -8.25 -9.85 0.31
N LYS A 82 -8.20 -10.91 -0.44
CA LYS A 82 -7.23 -11.97 -0.33
C LYS A 82 -6.34 -11.96 -1.57
N VAL A 83 -5.04 -12.01 -1.37
CA VAL A 83 -4.03 -11.87 -2.42
C VAL A 83 -3.07 -13.05 -2.36
N ILE A 84 -2.74 -13.59 -3.53
CA ILE A 84 -1.65 -14.54 -3.70
C ILE A 84 -0.38 -13.74 -3.98
N VAL A 85 0.67 -14.02 -3.22
CA VAL A 85 2.00 -13.40 -3.37
C VAL A 85 2.96 -14.48 -3.84
N GLU A 86 3.62 -14.22 -4.96
CA GLU A 86 4.57 -15.13 -5.59
C GLU A 86 5.91 -14.44 -5.77
N GLN A 87 6.99 -15.18 -5.56
CA GLN A 87 8.33 -14.72 -5.90
C GLN A 87 8.50 -14.71 -7.42
N VAL A 88 9.05 -13.64 -7.97
CA VAL A 88 9.38 -13.53 -9.38
C VAL A 88 10.84 -13.95 -9.58
N ASP A 89 11.05 -15.01 -10.35
CA ASP A 89 12.40 -15.44 -10.73
C ASP A 89 13.02 -14.45 -11.71
N ASN A 90 14.21 -13.94 -11.37
CA ASN A 90 14.95 -12.97 -12.18
C ASN A 90 14.13 -11.70 -12.52
N PRO A 91 13.68 -10.94 -11.51
CA PRO A 91 12.96 -9.71 -11.77
C PRO A 91 13.85 -8.71 -12.55
N PRO A 92 13.26 -7.79 -13.33
CA PRO A 92 13.99 -6.66 -13.88
C PRO A 92 14.77 -5.91 -12.79
N ALA A 93 15.88 -5.26 -13.15
CA ALA A 93 16.73 -4.55 -12.18
C ALA A 93 15.93 -3.57 -11.31
N ASP A 94 14.89 -2.97 -11.88
CA ASP A 94 14.05 -1.95 -11.28
C ASP A 94 12.63 -2.48 -10.95
N GLY A 95 12.43 -3.79 -11.07
CA GLY A 95 11.14 -4.44 -10.83
C GLY A 95 11.02 -5.06 -9.44
N SER A 96 9.78 -5.20 -8.98
CA SER A 96 9.50 -5.94 -7.74
C SER A 96 9.88 -7.42 -7.89
N SER A 97 10.51 -7.97 -6.87
CA SER A 97 10.72 -9.42 -6.74
C SER A 97 9.44 -10.18 -6.33
N LEU A 98 8.35 -9.47 -6.07
CA LEU A 98 7.08 -10.05 -5.67
C LEU A 98 5.98 -9.67 -6.68
N LYS A 99 5.17 -10.66 -7.04
CA LYS A 99 3.96 -10.51 -7.81
C LYS A 99 2.75 -10.72 -6.90
N TYR A 100 1.79 -9.83 -7.02
CA TYR A 100 0.54 -9.87 -6.26
C TYR A 100 -0.62 -10.13 -7.21
N THR A 101 -1.43 -11.15 -6.91
CA THR A 101 -2.60 -11.52 -7.73
C THR A 101 -3.84 -11.58 -6.84
N LEU A 102 -4.90 -10.89 -7.23
CA LEU A 102 -6.17 -10.94 -6.52
C LEU A 102 -6.72 -12.38 -6.53
N GLN A 103 -6.99 -12.93 -5.35
CA GLN A 103 -7.70 -14.19 -5.20
C GLN A 103 -9.19 -13.97 -4.96
N GLU A 104 -9.53 -13.03 -4.07
CA GLU A 104 -10.91 -12.79 -3.64
C GLU A 104 -11.08 -11.37 -3.10
N ILE A 105 -12.23 -10.75 -3.38
CA ILE A 105 -12.70 -9.56 -2.67
C ILE A 105 -13.66 -10.04 -1.58
N LYS A 106 -13.22 -10.01 -0.32
CA LYS A 106 -13.99 -10.44 0.85
C LYS A 106 -15.11 -9.46 1.20
N SER A 107 -14.80 -8.17 1.13
CA SER A 107 -15.78 -7.11 1.36
C SER A 107 -15.33 -5.79 0.76
N THR A 108 -16.32 -4.95 0.46
CA THR A 108 -16.16 -3.57 0.01
C THR A 108 -17.05 -2.70 0.87
N GLN A 109 -16.50 -1.61 1.41
CA GLN A 109 -17.22 -0.65 2.25
C GLN A 109 -17.06 0.75 1.68
N GLU A 110 -18.16 1.37 1.30
CA GLU A 110 -18.16 2.76 0.89
C GLU A 110 -17.89 3.69 2.09
N VAL A 111 -17.04 4.70 1.88
CA VAL A 111 -16.69 5.72 2.87
C VAL A 111 -17.38 7.03 2.51
N ASN A 112 -17.89 7.72 3.54
CA ASN A 112 -18.57 8.99 3.35
C ASN A 112 -17.66 10.02 2.66
N TYR A 113 -18.21 10.80 1.74
CA TYR A 113 -17.51 11.86 1.01
C TYR A 113 -16.90 12.91 1.95
N GLU A 114 -17.52 13.21 3.07
CA GLU A 114 -17.03 14.18 4.07
C GLU A 114 -15.94 13.62 4.99
N THR A 115 -15.57 12.32 4.88
CA THR A 115 -14.49 11.75 5.68
C THR A 115 -13.16 12.35 5.25
N PRO A 116 -12.44 13.07 6.15
CA PRO A 116 -11.16 13.67 5.80
C PRO A 116 -10.05 12.63 5.69
N PHE A 117 -9.04 12.94 4.86
CA PHE A 117 -7.84 12.13 4.70
C PHE A 117 -6.65 12.99 4.26
N ASP A 118 -5.45 12.54 4.58
CA ASP A 118 -4.23 13.30 4.35
C ASP A 118 -3.44 12.72 3.18
N ILE A 119 -2.94 13.61 2.31
CA ILE A 119 -2.05 13.27 1.19
C ILE A 119 -0.78 14.11 1.29
N ASP A 120 0.37 13.46 1.11
CA ASP A 120 1.64 14.15 0.97
C ASP A 120 1.69 14.85 -0.41
N LEU A 121 1.70 16.19 -0.42
CA LEU A 121 1.74 16.98 -1.66
C LEU A 121 3.16 17.28 -2.10
N LYS A 122 4.11 17.26 -1.15
CA LYS A 122 5.53 17.44 -1.39
C LYS A 122 6.33 16.61 -0.39
N ILE A 123 7.35 15.90 -0.87
CA ILE A 123 8.26 15.08 -0.04
C ILE A 123 9.70 15.38 -0.48
N ASN A 124 10.58 15.75 0.46
CA ASN A 124 12.00 16.05 0.19
C ASN A 124 12.20 17.02 -0.97
N GLY A 125 11.36 18.06 -1.06
CA GLY A 125 11.44 19.06 -2.12
C GLY A 125 10.82 18.64 -3.47
N GLN A 126 10.39 17.40 -3.63
CA GLN A 126 9.72 16.90 -4.83
C GLN A 126 8.20 17.08 -4.72
N SER A 127 7.62 17.90 -5.60
CA SER A 127 6.19 18.16 -5.65
C SER A 127 5.47 17.10 -6.46
N PHE A 128 4.33 16.65 -5.95
CA PHE A 128 3.39 15.78 -6.66
C PHE A 128 2.27 16.58 -7.35
N ILE A 129 2.26 17.89 -7.14
CA ILE A 129 1.26 18.79 -7.74
C ILE A 129 1.75 19.26 -9.11
N THR A 130 0.87 19.13 -10.10
CA THR A 130 0.98 19.73 -11.43
C THR A 130 -0.06 20.84 -11.57
N THR A 131 0.27 21.86 -12.36
CA THR A 131 -0.57 23.08 -12.51
C THR A 131 -0.84 23.44 -13.99
N THR A 132 -0.74 22.46 -14.88
CA THR A 132 -0.90 22.70 -16.33
C THR A 132 -2.34 23.06 -16.70
N SER A 133 -3.31 22.40 -16.08
CA SER A 133 -4.77 22.58 -16.37
C SER A 133 -5.58 22.96 -15.13
N GLY A 134 -4.91 23.37 -14.06
CA GLY A 134 -5.44 23.54 -12.72
C GLY A 134 -4.53 22.82 -11.74
N TYR A 135 -4.95 22.67 -10.50
CA TYR A 135 -4.18 21.85 -9.55
C TYR A 135 -4.58 20.39 -9.72
N GLU A 136 -3.59 19.55 -9.99
CA GLU A 136 -3.77 18.11 -10.16
C GLU A 136 -2.69 17.36 -9.38
N LEU A 137 -3.03 16.21 -8.82
CA LEU A 137 -2.08 15.29 -8.21
C LEU A 137 -1.61 14.30 -9.29
N LEU A 138 -0.36 14.47 -9.74
CA LEU A 138 0.28 13.65 -10.78
C LEU A 138 -0.55 13.51 -12.08
N ASP A 139 -1.24 14.56 -12.52
CA ASP A 139 -2.11 14.59 -13.70
C ASP A 139 -3.24 13.53 -13.67
N GLN A 140 -3.64 13.07 -12.46
CA GLN A 140 -4.61 11.98 -12.30
C GLN A 140 -5.81 12.34 -11.44
N ILE A 141 -5.62 13.19 -10.42
CA ILE A 141 -6.68 13.56 -9.49
C ILE A 141 -6.75 15.09 -9.44
N GLU A 142 -7.91 15.63 -9.78
CA GLU A 142 -8.18 17.06 -9.73
C GLU A 142 -8.27 17.54 -8.27
N ILE A 143 -7.68 18.71 -8.01
CA ILE A 143 -7.69 19.34 -6.69
C ILE A 143 -8.47 20.65 -6.77
N ASP A 144 -9.62 20.69 -6.11
CA ASP A 144 -10.26 21.94 -5.74
C ASP A 144 -9.56 22.50 -4.50
N CYS A 145 -8.67 23.46 -4.71
CA CYS A 145 -7.95 24.08 -3.59
C CYS A 145 -8.78 25.15 -2.85
N ASN A 146 -10.02 25.42 -3.28
CA ASN A 146 -10.95 26.34 -2.64
C ASN A 146 -10.28 27.70 -2.38
N ASN A 147 -10.31 28.19 -1.14
CA ASN A 147 -9.65 29.45 -0.72
C ASN A 147 -8.19 29.25 -0.28
N LEU A 148 -7.61 28.08 -0.43
CA LEU A 148 -6.24 27.73 0.00
C LEU A 148 -5.23 27.70 -1.16
N CYS A 149 -5.60 28.12 -2.38
CA CYS A 149 -4.72 28.04 -3.55
C CYS A 149 -3.43 28.85 -3.37
N ASP A 150 -3.53 30.10 -2.88
CA ASP A 150 -2.37 30.98 -2.66
C ASP A 150 -1.46 30.43 -1.52
N GLU A 151 -2.06 29.83 -0.49
CA GLU A 151 -1.31 29.19 0.59
C GLU A 151 -0.60 27.92 0.08
N LEU A 152 -1.28 27.11 -0.71
CA LEU A 152 -0.73 25.91 -1.35
C LEU A 152 0.51 26.28 -2.19
N ASP A 153 0.40 27.27 -3.06
CA ASP A 153 1.52 27.75 -3.88
C ASP A 153 2.69 28.20 -3.02
N THR A 154 2.40 28.97 -1.95
CA THR A 154 3.43 29.47 -1.04
C THR A 154 4.15 28.32 -0.33
N LYS A 155 3.42 27.33 0.18
CA LYS A 155 4.02 26.16 0.85
C LYS A 155 4.81 25.30 -0.13
N LEU A 156 4.27 25.04 -1.32
CA LEU A 156 4.97 24.28 -2.35
C LEU A 156 6.29 24.92 -2.81
N GLN A 157 6.38 26.26 -2.76
CA GLN A 157 7.61 26.96 -3.10
C GLN A 157 8.64 26.94 -1.98
N ASN A 158 8.22 27.05 -0.71
CA ASN A 158 9.10 27.37 0.41
C ASN A 158 9.37 26.20 1.37
N GLN A 159 8.63 25.10 1.29
CA GLN A 159 8.76 23.96 2.20
C GLN A 159 9.22 22.71 1.43
N ASP A 160 9.96 21.82 2.10
CA ASP A 160 10.39 20.53 1.54
C ASP A 160 9.33 19.42 1.75
N PHE A 161 8.45 19.62 2.71
CA PHE A 161 7.33 18.73 3.03
C PHE A 161 6.06 19.55 3.12
N VAL A 162 5.01 19.10 2.44
CA VAL A 162 3.68 19.70 2.48
C VAL A 162 2.66 18.58 2.53
N ILE A 163 1.77 18.62 3.49
CA ILE A 163 0.64 17.69 3.62
C ILE A 163 -0.65 18.47 3.43
N GLY A 164 -1.55 17.96 2.63
CA GLY A 164 -2.90 18.49 2.48
C GLY A 164 -3.91 17.53 3.09
N THR A 165 -4.85 18.04 3.87
CA THR A 165 -6.04 17.31 4.29
C THR A 165 -7.15 17.58 3.29
N PHE A 166 -7.79 16.51 2.83
CA PHE A 166 -8.79 16.53 1.77
C PHE A 166 -10.09 15.86 2.18
N LYS A 167 -11.15 16.18 1.46
CA LYS A 167 -12.33 15.36 1.34
C LYS A 167 -12.61 15.03 -0.13
N ARG A 168 -13.33 13.96 -0.39
CA ARG A 168 -13.66 13.53 -1.75
C ARG A 168 -14.86 14.30 -2.29
N LEU A 169 -14.77 14.81 -3.51
CA LEU A 169 -15.92 15.35 -4.25
C LEU A 169 -16.48 14.30 -5.22
N GLN A 170 -15.60 13.72 -6.06
CA GLN A 170 -15.91 12.67 -7.02
C GLN A 170 -14.81 11.61 -7.02
N SER A 171 -14.86 10.65 -7.94
CA SER A 171 -13.88 9.56 -8.02
C SER A 171 -12.45 10.04 -8.26
N ASN A 172 -12.29 11.11 -9.03
CA ASN A 172 -11.00 11.71 -9.42
C ASN A 172 -10.90 13.19 -9.03
N GLU A 173 -11.71 13.65 -8.10
CA GLU A 173 -11.73 15.04 -7.64
C GLU A 173 -11.80 15.10 -6.12
N ILE A 174 -10.89 15.86 -5.54
CA ILE A 174 -10.76 16.05 -4.09
C ILE A 174 -10.71 17.54 -3.75
N GLN A 175 -11.25 17.93 -2.61
CA GLN A 175 -11.22 19.31 -2.12
C GLN A 175 -10.25 19.42 -0.97
N LEU A 176 -9.33 20.37 -1.08
CA LEU A 176 -8.41 20.76 -0.02
C LEU A 176 -9.15 21.50 1.09
N ILE A 177 -8.99 21.06 2.32
CA ILE A 177 -9.63 21.67 3.50
C ILE A 177 -8.62 22.21 4.53
N GLU A 178 -7.38 21.71 4.53
CA GLU A 178 -6.31 22.15 5.43
C GLU A 178 -4.93 21.88 4.82
N LEU A 179 -3.90 22.64 5.23
CA LEU A 179 -2.50 22.49 4.82
C LEU A 179 -1.57 22.53 6.04
N GLU A 180 -0.70 21.50 6.11
CA GLU A 180 0.40 21.42 7.08
C GLU A 180 1.78 21.66 6.45
#